data_c0982500d4510873448e6db933ea3168
#
_entry.id   c0982500d4510873448e6db933ea3168
#
_cell.length_a   1.000
_cell.length_b   1.000
_cell.length_c   1.000
_cell.angle_alpha   90.00
_cell.angle_beta   90.00
_cell.angle_gamma   90.00
#
_symmetry.space_group_name_H-M   'P 1'
#
loop_
_entity.id
_entity.type
_entity.pdbx_description
1 polymer ?
#
loop_
_entity_poly.entity_id
_entity_poly.type
_entity_poly.pdbx_seq_one_letter_code
_entity_poly.pdbx_strand_id
1 'polypeptide(L)'
;LLPTWGDKVDKQWGKGPEIFTPENAYKYGKWLGERYMNAPNLIWVIGGDRSGDGKNFAIWNALATGIKSVDKNHLMTYHPHGEHSSSFWFHNASWLDFNMCQSGHAQQDFAIYQRLLLPDLKKEPHKPCMDGEPRYENIPINFKKENGRFGDDDIRHTLYQSMFSGACGYTYGCNDIWQMFDTGREPKCDADTPWYQSMDKQGAWDLIHFRRLWEKFDFTQGKNQQTIFGNIPLENKNYPVAFGNKDYLLVYFPQGGERTIYLPSMKASKRSLKWMNPRNGRITFHQNTTADTILVSSPTKGK
;
A
#
# COMPACT_ATOMS: atom_id res chain seq x y z
N LEU A 1 8.75 -11.51 6.33
CA LEU A 1 10.21 -11.71 6.30
C LEU A 1 10.71 -11.59 4.86
N LEU A 2 11.64 -10.67 4.60
CA LEU A 2 12.35 -10.52 3.34
C LEU A 2 13.64 -11.35 3.42
N PRO A 3 13.79 -12.43 2.63
CA PRO A 3 14.96 -13.33 2.71
C PRO A 3 16.30 -12.67 2.39
N THR A 4 16.29 -11.74 1.44
CA THR A 4 17.45 -10.96 1.01
C THR A 4 16.99 -9.69 0.34
N TRP A 5 17.80 -8.63 0.39
CA TRP A 5 17.54 -7.47 -0.44
C TRP A 5 18.03 -7.71 -1.87
N GLY A 6 17.43 -7.00 -2.83
CA GLY A 6 17.61 -7.25 -4.25
C GLY A 6 19.02 -7.11 -4.78
N ASP A 7 19.92 -6.36 -4.12
CA ASP A 7 21.30 -6.16 -4.56
C ASP A 7 22.14 -7.45 -4.57
N LYS A 8 21.68 -8.50 -3.90
CA LYS A 8 22.32 -9.81 -3.91
C LYS A 8 21.95 -10.66 -5.14
N VAL A 9 20.93 -10.21 -5.88
CA VAL A 9 20.47 -10.81 -7.14
C VAL A 9 20.81 -9.91 -8.34
N ASP A 10 20.62 -8.61 -8.17
CA ASP A 10 20.86 -7.59 -9.19
C ASP A 10 21.36 -6.32 -8.49
N LYS A 11 22.59 -5.95 -8.77
CA LYS A 11 23.29 -4.90 -8.01
C LYS A 11 22.68 -3.51 -8.17
N GLN A 12 22.17 -3.16 -9.32
CA GLN A 12 21.63 -1.83 -9.73
C GLN A 12 22.02 -0.67 -8.79
N TRP A 13 21.22 -0.35 -7.78
CA TRP A 13 21.48 0.71 -6.79
C TRP A 13 21.93 0.19 -5.41
N GLY A 14 22.42 -1.05 -5.36
CA GLY A 14 22.97 -1.66 -4.15
C GLY A 14 24.48 -1.73 -4.13
N LYS A 15 25.04 -2.27 -3.06
CA LYS A 15 26.48 -2.51 -2.89
C LYS A 15 26.93 -3.86 -3.45
N GLY A 16 26.01 -4.83 -3.60
CA GLY A 16 26.32 -6.20 -3.98
C GLY A 16 27.14 -6.93 -2.88
N PRO A 17 27.96 -7.93 -3.20
CA PRO A 17 28.00 -8.55 -4.53
C PRO A 17 26.74 -9.32 -4.88
N GLU A 18 26.52 -9.58 -6.18
CA GLU A 18 25.52 -10.54 -6.64
C GLU A 18 26.03 -11.94 -6.28
N ILE A 19 25.24 -12.70 -5.53
CA ILE A 19 25.65 -14.02 -5.00
C ILE A 19 24.68 -15.13 -5.37
N PHE A 20 23.45 -14.77 -5.78
CA PHE A 20 22.43 -15.77 -6.05
C PHE A 20 22.47 -16.28 -7.49
N THR A 21 22.37 -17.59 -7.60
CA THR A 21 22.01 -18.36 -8.78
C THR A 21 20.70 -19.10 -8.48
N PRO A 22 19.96 -19.61 -9.47
CA PRO A 22 18.75 -20.39 -9.18
C PRO A 22 19.03 -21.58 -8.24
N GLU A 23 20.18 -22.24 -8.39
CA GLU A 23 20.55 -23.40 -7.57
C GLU A 23 20.74 -23.05 -6.09
N ASN A 24 21.59 -22.05 -5.79
CA ASN A 24 21.85 -21.69 -4.40
C ASN A 24 20.66 -20.93 -3.78
N ALA A 25 19.87 -20.19 -4.56
CA ALA A 25 18.64 -19.55 -4.11
C ALA A 25 17.61 -20.58 -3.63
N TYR A 26 17.44 -21.69 -4.38
CA TYR A 26 16.57 -22.78 -3.96
C TYR A 26 17.04 -23.41 -2.63
N LYS A 27 18.33 -23.73 -2.50
CA LYS A 27 18.90 -24.30 -1.27
C LYS A 27 18.72 -23.37 -0.08
N TYR A 28 18.99 -22.08 -0.27
CA TYR A 28 18.80 -21.06 0.76
C TYR A 28 17.33 -20.91 1.14
N GLY A 29 16.43 -20.87 0.16
CA GLY A 29 14.99 -20.82 0.40
C GLY A 29 14.49 -22.03 1.21
N LYS A 30 14.92 -23.24 0.84
CA LYS A 30 14.59 -24.46 1.58
C LYS A 30 15.05 -24.38 3.04
N TRP A 31 16.30 -23.97 3.27
CA TRP A 31 16.84 -23.79 4.63
C TRP A 31 16.03 -22.76 5.45
N LEU A 32 15.66 -21.63 4.83
CA LEU A 32 14.81 -20.62 5.48
C LEU A 32 13.44 -21.19 5.85
N GLY A 33 12.80 -21.91 4.92
CA GLY A 33 11.52 -22.55 5.16
C GLY A 33 11.60 -23.55 6.33
N GLU A 34 12.60 -24.44 6.36
CA GLU A 34 12.84 -25.38 7.46
C GLU A 34 13.03 -24.66 8.80
N ARG A 35 13.75 -23.54 8.81
CA ARG A 35 14.04 -22.77 10.03
C ARG A 35 12.81 -22.07 10.61
N TYR A 36 11.93 -21.53 9.76
CA TYR A 36 10.87 -20.62 10.19
C TYR A 36 9.44 -21.15 10.00
N MET A 37 9.25 -22.34 9.45
CA MET A 37 7.91 -22.91 9.17
C MET A 37 6.98 -23.01 10.39
N ASN A 38 7.53 -22.96 11.60
CA ASN A 38 6.76 -23.00 12.85
C ASN A 38 6.58 -21.62 13.51
N ALA A 39 7.02 -20.52 12.87
CA ALA A 39 6.86 -19.16 13.40
C ALA A 39 5.43 -18.68 13.10
N PRO A 40 4.52 -18.46 14.07
CA PRO A 40 3.09 -18.26 13.79
C PRO A 40 2.74 -16.89 13.18
N ASN A 41 3.66 -15.96 13.15
CA ASN A 41 3.45 -14.57 12.77
C ASN A 41 4.31 -14.15 11.56
N LEU A 42 4.49 -15.04 10.60
CA LEU A 42 5.37 -14.81 9.46
C LEU A 42 4.59 -14.75 8.14
N ILE A 43 4.97 -13.82 7.29
CA ILE A 43 4.62 -13.76 5.87
C ILE A 43 5.94 -13.65 5.09
N TRP A 44 6.10 -14.46 4.06
CA TRP A 44 7.26 -14.38 3.18
C TRP A 44 7.09 -13.29 2.13
N VAL A 45 8.10 -12.44 2.00
CA VAL A 45 8.15 -11.37 0.99
C VAL A 45 9.38 -11.60 0.12
N ILE A 46 9.20 -12.18 -1.04
CA ILE A 46 10.27 -12.40 -2.01
C ILE A 46 10.59 -11.10 -2.75
N GLY A 47 11.72 -10.99 -3.38
CA GLY A 47 12.11 -9.78 -4.10
C GLY A 47 12.99 -8.88 -3.27
N GLY A 48 12.70 -7.60 -3.27
CA GLY A 48 13.49 -6.58 -2.58
C GLY A 48 13.91 -5.49 -3.55
N ASP A 49 12.91 -4.75 -4.03
CA ASP A 49 13.08 -3.54 -4.81
C ASP A 49 13.77 -3.79 -6.18
N ARG A 50 13.41 -4.89 -6.83
CA ARG A 50 13.92 -5.30 -8.15
C ARG A 50 12.79 -5.77 -9.06
N SER A 51 13.08 -5.75 -10.37
CA SER A 51 12.20 -6.39 -11.34
C SER A 51 12.22 -7.91 -11.19
N GLY A 52 11.14 -8.53 -11.62
CA GLY A 52 11.04 -9.99 -11.68
C GLY A 52 11.32 -10.57 -13.07
N ASP A 53 11.99 -9.81 -13.96
CA ASP A 53 12.28 -10.26 -15.32
C ASP A 53 13.70 -10.81 -15.50
N GLY A 54 14.02 -11.29 -16.70
CA GLY A 54 15.34 -11.76 -17.08
C GLY A 54 15.90 -12.81 -16.13
N LYS A 55 17.17 -12.66 -15.73
CA LYS A 55 17.84 -13.54 -14.76
C LYS A 55 17.17 -13.54 -13.40
N ASN A 56 16.55 -12.41 -13.00
CA ASN A 56 15.93 -12.22 -11.70
C ASN A 56 14.74 -13.17 -11.53
N PHE A 57 13.97 -13.41 -12.59
CA PHE A 57 12.82 -14.31 -12.55
C PHE A 57 13.20 -15.71 -12.06
N ALA A 58 14.21 -16.30 -12.66
CA ALA A 58 14.65 -17.67 -12.32
C ALA A 58 15.15 -17.75 -10.87
N ILE A 59 15.89 -16.74 -10.41
CA ILE A 59 16.44 -16.69 -9.05
C ILE A 59 15.32 -16.53 -8.01
N TRP A 60 14.41 -15.55 -8.21
CA TRP A 60 13.31 -15.33 -7.29
C TRP A 60 12.34 -16.50 -7.23
N ASN A 61 12.03 -17.09 -8.39
CA ASN A 61 11.18 -18.29 -8.47
C ASN A 61 11.83 -19.48 -7.74
N ALA A 62 13.13 -19.67 -7.88
CA ALA A 62 13.85 -20.74 -7.18
C ALA A 62 13.86 -20.53 -5.66
N LEU A 63 14.09 -19.30 -5.20
CA LEU A 63 14.05 -18.95 -3.77
C LEU A 63 12.65 -19.24 -3.18
N ALA A 64 11.60 -18.76 -3.83
CA ALA A 64 10.23 -18.96 -3.41
C ALA A 64 9.83 -20.44 -3.38
N THR A 65 10.19 -21.17 -4.44
CA THR A 65 9.93 -22.61 -4.55
C THR A 65 10.69 -23.39 -3.49
N GLY A 66 11.93 -22.99 -3.19
CA GLY A 66 12.71 -23.57 -2.10
C GLY A 66 12.01 -23.45 -0.75
N ILE A 67 11.53 -22.25 -0.39
CA ILE A 67 10.75 -22.03 0.83
C ILE A 67 9.49 -22.90 0.81
N LYS A 68 8.68 -22.81 -0.22
CA LYS A 68 7.40 -23.53 -0.35
C LYS A 68 7.58 -25.05 -0.46
N SER A 69 8.79 -25.56 -0.73
CA SER A 69 9.04 -27.01 -0.72
C SER A 69 8.86 -27.63 0.68
N VAL A 70 9.06 -26.83 1.75
CA VAL A 70 8.96 -27.26 3.14
C VAL A 70 7.91 -26.46 3.94
N ASP A 71 7.82 -25.16 3.75
CA ASP A 71 6.81 -24.31 4.39
C ASP A 71 5.58 -24.12 3.48
N LYS A 72 4.54 -24.90 3.73
CA LYS A 72 3.28 -24.88 2.96
C LYS A 72 2.24 -23.90 3.52
N ASN A 73 2.42 -23.41 4.74
CA ASN A 73 1.36 -22.75 5.49
C ASN A 73 1.45 -21.22 5.44
N HIS A 74 2.65 -20.65 5.44
CA HIS A 74 2.80 -19.21 5.44
C HIS A 74 2.48 -18.59 4.09
N LEU A 75 1.79 -17.44 4.13
CA LEU A 75 1.53 -16.65 2.93
C LEU A 75 2.83 -16.10 2.35
N MET A 76 2.84 -15.96 1.05
CA MET A 76 3.99 -15.46 0.29
C MET A 76 3.58 -14.44 -0.76
N THR A 77 4.38 -13.39 -0.90
CA THR A 77 4.25 -12.38 -1.93
C THR A 77 5.60 -11.98 -2.50
N TYR A 78 5.61 -11.05 -3.43
CA TYR A 78 6.80 -10.51 -4.05
C TYR A 78 6.83 -8.98 -3.96
N HIS A 79 7.94 -8.42 -3.50
CA HIS A 79 8.18 -6.98 -3.40
C HIS A 79 8.85 -6.47 -4.68
N PRO A 80 8.11 -5.77 -5.57
CA PRO A 80 8.67 -5.21 -6.80
C PRO A 80 9.49 -3.94 -6.52
N HIS A 81 10.07 -3.35 -7.55
CA HIS A 81 10.57 -1.98 -7.49
C HIS A 81 9.45 -0.94 -7.71
N GLY A 82 9.75 0.34 -7.50
CA GLY A 82 8.78 1.43 -7.53
C GLY A 82 7.89 1.46 -8.77
N GLU A 83 6.63 1.80 -8.58
CA GLU A 83 5.57 1.93 -9.59
C GLU A 83 5.23 0.64 -10.34
N HIS A 84 5.52 -0.52 -9.71
CA HIS A 84 5.23 -1.83 -10.25
C HIS A 84 4.41 -2.67 -9.26
N SER A 85 3.84 -3.75 -9.79
CA SER A 85 3.20 -4.80 -8.99
C SER A 85 3.87 -6.14 -9.23
N SER A 86 3.87 -7.00 -8.21
CA SER A 86 4.27 -8.40 -8.31
C SER A 86 3.57 -9.14 -9.44
N SER A 87 2.36 -8.71 -9.75
CA SER A 87 1.53 -9.30 -10.80
C SER A 87 2.12 -9.19 -12.20
N PHE A 88 3.06 -8.26 -12.42
CA PHE A 88 3.70 -8.08 -13.73
C PHE A 88 4.52 -9.31 -14.12
N TRP A 89 5.03 -10.05 -13.13
CA TRP A 89 5.90 -11.21 -13.37
C TRP A 89 5.36 -12.51 -12.77
N PHE A 90 4.76 -12.45 -11.58
CA PHE A 90 4.52 -13.64 -10.76
C PHE A 90 3.05 -13.91 -10.47
N HIS A 91 2.09 -13.23 -11.11
CA HIS A 91 0.67 -13.40 -10.81
C HIS A 91 0.23 -14.88 -10.86
N ASN A 92 0.70 -15.62 -11.85
CA ASN A 92 0.36 -17.02 -12.06
C ASN A 92 1.30 -18.00 -11.34
N ALA A 93 2.29 -17.51 -10.59
CA ALA A 93 3.16 -18.39 -9.82
C ALA A 93 2.37 -19.05 -8.68
N SER A 94 2.50 -20.37 -8.55
CA SER A 94 1.77 -21.16 -7.54
C SER A 94 2.15 -20.81 -6.10
N TRP A 95 3.30 -20.19 -5.89
CA TRP A 95 3.76 -19.75 -4.59
C TRP A 95 3.27 -18.35 -4.19
N LEU A 96 2.81 -17.54 -5.16
CA LEU A 96 2.33 -16.17 -4.88
C LEU A 96 0.88 -16.22 -4.38
N ASP A 97 0.69 -15.98 -3.10
CA ASP A 97 -0.63 -16.02 -2.45
C ASP A 97 -1.42 -14.72 -2.66
N PHE A 98 -0.75 -13.58 -2.68
CA PHE A 98 -1.34 -12.26 -2.93
C PHE A 98 -0.37 -11.34 -3.67
N ASN A 99 -0.92 -10.37 -4.41
CA ASN A 99 -0.10 -9.36 -5.09
C ASN A 99 0.34 -8.27 -4.12
N MET A 100 1.52 -7.70 -4.38
CA MET A 100 2.03 -6.52 -3.69
C MET A 100 2.46 -5.51 -4.74
N CYS A 101 2.04 -4.27 -4.61
CA CYS A 101 2.60 -3.18 -5.39
C CYS A 101 3.51 -2.31 -4.51
N GLN A 102 4.42 -1.59 -5.16
CA GLN A 102 5.19 -0.49 -4.60
C GLN A 102 4.75 0.77 -5.32
N SER A 103 3.89 1.59 -4.70
CA SER A 103 3.49 2.86 -5.31
C SER A 103 4.62 3.90 -5.26
N GLY A 104 5.56 3.74 -4.34
CA GLY A 104 6.88 4.36 -4.37
C GLY A 104 6.94 5.84 -4.02
N HIS A 105 8.12 6.43 -4.27
CA HIS A 105 8.46 7.76 -3.78
C HIS A 105 8.69 8.79 -4.90
N ALA A 106 8.55 8.38 -6.16
CA ALA A 106 8.84 9.24 -7.31
C ALA A 106 7.64 10.09 -7.72
N GLN A 107 6.43 9.61 -7.52
CA GLN A 107 5.22 10.22 -8.05
C GLN A 107 4.41 10.96 -6.99
N GLN A 108 3.87 12.11 -7.39
CA GLN A 108 2.79 12.81 -6.69
C GLN A 108 1.41 12.49 -7.32
N ASP A 109 1.40 11.61 -8.31
CA ASP A 109 0.19 11.20 -9.01
C ASP A 109 -0.64 10.25 -8.14
N PHE A 110 -1.86 10.66 -7.83
CA PHE A 110 -2.78 9.88 -7.02
C PHE A 110 -3.51 8.79 -7.80
N ALA A 111 -3.47 8.86 -9.11
CA ALA A 111 -4.05 7.83 -9.97
C ALA A 111 -3.22 6.53 -10.00
N ILE A 112 -2.02 6.51 -9.43
CA ILE A 112 -1.17 5.32 -9.42
C ILE A 112 -1.87 4.10 -8.78
N TYR A 113 -2.69 4.33 -7.77
CA TYR A 113 -3.46 3.25 -7.14
C TYR A 113 -4.49 2.65 -8.10
N GLN A 114 -5.10 3.49 -8.94
CA GLN A 114 -6.01 3.05 -9.98
C GLN A 114 -5.29 2.25 -11.07
N ARG A 115 -4.02 2.58 -11.35
CA ARG A 115 -3.20 1.87 -12.34
C ARG A 115 -2.55 0.59 -11.82
N LEU A 116 -2.25 0.52 -10.53
CA LEU A 116 -1.59 -0.65 -9.91
C LEU A 116 -2.59 -1.59 -9.24
N LEU A 117 -3.39 -1.07 -8.32
CA LEU A 117 -4.26 -1.92 -7.49
C LEU A 117 -5.48 -2.44 -8.25
N LEU A 118 -6.23 -1.56 -8.92
CA LEU A 118 -7.47 -1.98 -9.59
C LEU A 118 -7.24 -2.96 -10.75
N PRO A 119 -6.20 -2.83 -11.59
CA PRO A 119 -5.88 -3.85 -12.58
C PRO A 119 -5.57 -5.20 -11.95
N ASP A 120 -4.84 -5.23 -10.84
CA ASP A 120 -4.47 -6.47 -10.15
C ASP A 120 -5.69 -7.19 -9.57
N LEU A 121 -6.62 -6.44 -8.99
CA LEU A 121 -7.85 -6.98 -8.43
C LEU A 121 -8.80 -7.56 -9.50
N LYS A 122 -8.58 -7.24 -10.78
CA LYS A 122 -9.35 -7.77 -11.92
C LYS A 122 -8.70 -8.98 -12.59
N LYS A 123 -7.48 -9.34 -12.18
CA LYS A 123 -6.78 -10.50 -12.77
C LYS A 123 -7.33 -11.82 -12.27
N GLU A 124 -7.24 -12.83 -13.12
CA GLU A 124 -7.52 -14.22 -12.76
C GLU A 124 -6.22 -15.04 -12.70
N PRO A 125 -6.07 -15.98 -11.75
CA PRO A 125 -6.98 -16.21 -10.62
C PRO A 125 -7.03 -15.01 -9.69
N HIS A 126 -8.20 -14.73 -9.09
CA HIS A 126 -8.34 -13.59 -8.20
C HIS A 126 -7.39 -13.68 -7.00
N LYS A 127 -6.59 -12.64 -6.78
CA LYS A 127 -5.69 -12.52 -5.64
C LYS A 127 -5.86 -11.16 -4.96
N PRO A 128 -5.83 -11.10 -3.61
CA PRO A 128 -5.74 -9.82 -2.92
C PRO A 128 -4.50 -9.04 -3.37
N CYS A 129 -4.54 -7.73 -3.25
CA CYS A 129 -3.40 -6.86 -3.52
C CYS A 129 -3.18 -5.86 -2.38
N MET A 130 -1.93 -5.62 -2.00
CA MET A 130 -1.58 -4.60 -1.00
C MET A 130 -0.57 -3.60 -1.55
N ASP A 131 -0.56 -2.38 -0.99
CA ASP A 131 0.51 -1.42 -1.21
C ASP A 131 1.59 -1.63 -0.14
N GLY A 132 2.64 -2.33 -0.53
CA GLY A 132 3.71 -2.77 0.38
C GLY A 132 4.79 -1.73 0.61
N GLU A 133 4.95 -0.78 -0.31
CA GLU A 133 5.86 0.35 -0.16
C GLU A 133 5.28 1.62 -0.82
N PRO A 134 4.38 2.30 -0.11
CA PRO A 134 3.90 3.62 -0.50
C PRO A 134 4.92 4.71 -0.20
N ARG A 135 4.51 5.98 -0.31
CA ARG A 135 5.35 7.12 0.09
C ARG A 135 5.80 6.98 1.54
N TYR A 136 7.10 7.18 1.77
CA TYR A 136 7.62 7.27 3.14
C TYR A 136 7.52 8.71 3.66
N GLU A 137 7.11 8.85 4.90
CA GLU A 137 7.17 10.16 5.58
C GLU A 137 8.61 10.63 5.69
N ASN A 138 8.84 11.91 5.43
CA ASN A 138 10.14 12.57 5.42
C ASN A 138 11.13 12.12 4.33
N ILE A 139 10.71 11.33 3.32
CA ILE A 139 11.57 11.10 2.16
C ILE A 139 11.44 12.25 1.15
N PRO A 140 12.55 12.71 0.54
CA PRO A 140 12.48 13.68 -0.54
C PRO A 140 11.67 13.16 -1.73
N ILE A 141 10.77 13.98 -2.26
CA ILE A 141 9.94 13.66 -3.41
C ILE A 141 10.83 13.39 -4.61
N ASN A 142 10.68 12.20 -5.22
CA ASN A 142 11.54 11.73 -6.31
C ASN A 142 13.03 11.72 -5.92
N PHE A 143 13.34 11.48 -4.64
CA PHE A 143 14.70 11.43 -4.06
C PHE A 143 15.50 12.74 -4.24
N LYS A 144 14.83 13.89 -4.41
CA LYS A 144 15.43 15.19 -4.65
C LYS A 144 14.96 16.22 -3.63
N LYS A 145 15.86 16.77 -2.83
CA LYS A 145 15.56 17.76 -1.78
C LYS A 145 14.82 18.99 -2.29
N GLU A 146 15.15 19.43 -3.48
CA GLU A 146 14.53 20.59 -4.13
C GLU A 146 13.04 20.44 -4.41
N ASN A 147 12.54 19.20 -4.43
CA ASN A 147 11.11 18.91 -4.61
C ASN A 147 10.33 18.95 -3.28
N GLY A 148 11.01 19.17 -2.14
CA GLY A 148 10.41 19.02 -0.82
C GLY A 148 10.35 17.56 -0.37
N ARG A 149 9.60 17.30 0.71
CA ARG A 149 9.47 15.97 1.33
C ARG A 149 8.01 15.60 1.49
N PHE A 150 7.73 14.32 1.50
CA PHE A 150 6.40 13.82 1.84
C PHE A 150 6.11 14.03 3.32
N GLY A 151 4.97 14.65 3.62
CA GLY A 151 4.49 14.90 4.97
C GLY A 151 3.34 13.96 5.38
N ASP A 152 2.76 14.25 6.54
CA ASP A 152 1.63 13.49 7.08
C ASP A 152 0.40 13.48 6.18
N ASP A 153 0.14 14.59 5.47
CA ASP A 153 -0.96 14.69 4.51
C ASP A 153 -0.77 13.76 3.30
N ASP A 154 0.47 13.58 2.84
CA ASP A 154 0.80 12.63 1.78
C ASP A 154 0.61 11.18 2.24
N ILE A 155 1.01 10.86 3.46
CA ILE A 155 0.83 9.54 4.07
C ILE A 155 -0.66 9.22 4.24
N ARG A 156 -1.45 10.15 4.81
CA ARG A 156 -2.91 10.01 4.90
C ARG A 156 -3.53 9.78 3.53
N HIS A 157 -3.14 10.60 2.56
CA HIS A 157 -3.67 10.51 1.21
C HIS A 157 -3.43 9.14 0.60
N THR A 158 -2.19 8.65 0.62
CA THR A 158 -1.85 7.35 0.05
C THR A 158 -2.54 6.20 0.76
N LEU A 159 -2.67 6.26 2.08
CA LEU A 159 -3.40 5.28 2.88
C LEU A 159 -4.85 5.14 2.41
N TYR A 160 -5.60 6.25 2.38
CA TYR A 160 -7.01 6.22 1.99
C TYR A 160 -7.19 5.86 0.51
N GLN A 161 -6.31 6.34 -0.36
CA GLN A 161 -6.32 5.98 -1.78
C GLN A 161 -6.11 4.48 -1.97
N SER A 162 -5.10 3.88 -1.33
CA SER A 162 -4.83 2.45 -1.44
C SER A 162 -5.98 1.61 -0.90
N MET A 163 -6.40 1.87 0.33
CA MET A 163 -7.39 1.04 1.01
C MET A 163 -8.78 1.16 0.38
N PHE A 164 -9.22 2.36 -0.03
CA PHE A 164 -10.52 2.54 -0.68
C PHE A 164 -10.50 2.18 -2.17
N SER A 165 -9.34 1.98 -2.75
CA SER A 165 -9.21 1.32 -4.06
C SER A 165 -9.38 -0.20 -3.98
N GLY A 166 -9.39 -0.78 -2.79
CA GLY A 166 -9.63 -2.21 -2.55
C GLY A 166 -8.38 -2.98 -2.13
N ALA A 167 -7.32 -2.30 -1.69
CA ALA A 167 -6.15 -2.98 -1.13
C ALA A 167 -6.53 -3.76 0.13
N CYS A 168 -5.95 -4.94 0.30
CA CYS A 168 -6.09 -5.76 1.50
C CYS A 168 -5.15 -5.33 2.64
N GLY A 169 -4.22 -4.42 2.37
CA GLY A 169 -3.26 -3.91 3.34
C GLY A 169 -2.47 -2.73 2.82
N TYR A 170 -1.85 -2.03 3.75
CA TYR A 170 -1.03 -0.85 3.53
C TYR A 170 0.13 -0.85 4.53
N THR A 171 1.32 -0.45 4.10
CA THR A 171 2.50 -0.36 4.97
C THR A 171 2.89 1.10 5.19
N TYR A 172 3.01 1.53 6.43
CA TYR A 172 3.62 2.82 6.75
C TYR A 172 5.14 2.73 6.64
N GLY A 173 5.75 3.75 6.07
CA GLY A 173 7.20 3.92 6.04
C GLY A 173 7.62 5.33 6.45
N CYS A 174 8.81 5.44 7.04
CA CYS A 174 9.44 6.70 7.38
C CYS A 174 10.92 6.63 6.97
N ASN A 175 11.40 7.67 6.26
CA ASN A 175 12.75 7.69 5.72
C ASN A 175 13.84 7.55 6.78
N ASP A 176 13.62 8.15 7.93
CA ASP A 176 14.61 8.16 9.01
C ASP A 176 14.64 6.83 9.78
N ILE A 177 13.46 6.18 9.91
CA ILE A 177 13.29 4.98 10.74
C ILE A 177 13.82 3.73 10.03
N TRP A 178 13.50 3.53 8.73
CA TRP A 178 13.88 2.28 8.05
C TRP A 178 15.38 2.05 8.00
N GLN A 179 16.17 3.12 7.95
CA GLN A 179 17.62 3.09 7.94
C GLN A 179 18.25 3.32 9.33
N MET A 180 17.42 3.52 10.37
CA MET A 180 17.83 3.89 11.72
C MET A 180 18.84 5.04 11.68
N PHE A 181 18.49 6.12 10.95
CA PHE A 181 19.36 7.29 10.79
C PHE A 181 19.68 7.92 12.16
N ASP A 182 20.93 8.27 12.36
CA ASP A 182 21.40 8.97 13.55
C ASP A 182 22.58 9.87 13.21
N THR A 183 22.87 10.83 14.07
CA THR A 183 23.99 11.75 13.92
C THR A 183 25.30 10.99 13.75
N GLY A 184 26.07 11.35 12.73
CA GLY A 184 27.34 10.69 12.39
C GLY A 184 27.20 9.49 11.44
N ARG A 185 26.00 9.08 11.08
CA ARG A 185 25.76 8.10 10.00
C ARG A 185 25.57 8.79 8.65
N GLU A 186 26.07 8.14 7.60
CA GLU A 186 25.80 8.58 6.23
C GLU A 186 24.32 8.39 5.91
N PRO A 187 23.56 9.48 5.64
CA PRO A 187 22.14 9.36 5.34
C PRO A 187 21.91 8.70 3.97
N LYS A 188 20.91 7.83 3.88
CA LYS A 188 20.37 7.38 2.60
C LYS A 188 19.11 8.21 2.29
N CYS A 189 18.89 8.51 1.00
CA CYS A 189 17.76 9.31 0.57
C CYS A 189 17.60 10.59 1.42
N ASP A 190 18.73 11.25 1.73
CA ASP A 190 18.78 12.50 2.48
C ASP A 190 18.03 12.49 3.83
N ALA A 191 18.06 11.40 4.59
CA ALA A 191 17.53 11.38 5.94
C ALA A 191 18.19 12.49 6.78
N ASP A 192 17.40 13.21 7.58
CA ASP A 192 17.84 14.41 8.28
C ASP A 192 17.44 14.45 9.77
N THR A 193 16.61 13.53 10.21
CA THR A 193 16.09 13.49 11.57
C THR A 193 16.47 12.15 12.22
N PRO A 194 17.07 12.12 13.41
CA PRO A 194 17.37 10.88 14.11
C PRO A 194 16.12 9.98 14.26
N TRP A 195 16.26 8.68 13.99
CA TRP A 195 15.15 7.74 13.93
C TRP A 195 14.23 7.76 15.17
N TYR A 196 14.80 7.92 16.37
CA TYR A 196 14.05 7.96 17.61
C TYR A 196 13.20 9.25 17.77
N GLN A 197 13.59 10.34 17.11
CA GLN A 197 12.76 11.56 17.04
C GLN A 197 11.66 11.43 16.00
N SER A 198 11.84 10.58 15.01
CA SER A 198 10.87 10.33 13.94
C SER A 198 9.80 9.31 14.31
N MET A 199 9.91 8.64 15.47
CA MET A 199 8.92 7.65 15.92
C MET A 199 7.54 8.26 16.20
N ASP A 200 7.48 9.55 16.51
CA ASP A 200 6.25 10.27 16.84
C ASP A 200 5.76 11.18 15.69
N LYS A 201 6.16 10.88 14.45
CA LYS A 201 5.66 11.63 13.28
C LYS A 201 4.14 11.46 13.11
N GLN A 202 3.51 12.55 12.67
CA GLN A 202 2.06 12.65 12.58
C GLN A 202 1.44 11.63 11.63
N GLY A 203 2.10 11.31 10.51
CA GLY A 203 1.60 10.32 9.55
C GLY A 203 1.40 8.94 10.17
N ALA A 204 2.29 8.51 11.09
CA ALA A 204 2.12 7.25 11.81
C ALA A 204 0.87 7.26 12.73
N TRP A 205 0.61 8.37 13.42
CA TRP A 205 -0.56 8.53 14.29
C TRP A 205 -1.88 8.56 13.51
N ASP A 206 -1.89 9.13 12.31
CA ASP A 206 -3.07 9.18 11.47
C ASP A 206 -3.56 7.79 11.03
N LEU A 207 -2.65 6.82 10.89
CA LEU A 207 -3.01 5.44 10.59
C LEU A 207 -3.88 4.80 11.68
N ILE A 208 -3.69 5.20 12.94
CA ILE A 208 -4.50 4.70 14.07
C ILE A 208 -5.97 5.09 13.88
N HIS A 209 -6.24 6.31 13.41
CA HIS A 209 -7.59 6.78 13.16
C HIS A 209 -8.25 6.02 12.01
N PHE A 210 -7.50 5.75 10.95
CA PHE A 210 -7.95 4.91 9.86
C PHE A 210 -8.25 3.48 10.35
N ARG A 211 -7.34 2.86 11.05
CA ARG A 211 -7.50 1.50 11.59
C ARG A 211 -8.77 1.39 12.45
N ARG A 212 -8.98 2.33 13.38
CA ARG A 212 -10.19 2.39 14.22
C ARG A 212 -11.48 2.56 13.43
N LEU A 213 -11.43 3.25 12.28
CA LEU A 213 -12.56 3.33 11.36
C LEU A 213 -12.77 2.00 10.65
N TRP A 214 -11.70 1.45 10.09
CA TRP A 214 -11.72 0.24 9.26
C TRP A 214 -12.25 -0.98 10.02
N GLU A 215 -11.82 -1.16 11.25
CA GLU A 215 -12.23 -2.26 12.13
C GLU A 215 -13.74 -2.24 12.51
N LYS A 216 -14.46 -1.15 12.20
CA LYS A 216 -15.91 -1.07 12.45
C LYS A 216 -16.76 -1.71 11.35
N PHE A 217 -16.17 -2.08 10.24
CA PHE A 217 -16.86 -2.59 9.07
C PHE A 217 -16.30 -3.95 8.66
N ASP A 218 -17.16 -4.79 8.12
CA ASP A 218 -16.71 -6.00 7.44
C ASP A 218 -16.16 -5.62 6.05
N PHE A 219 -14.88 -5.30 6.01
CA PHE A 219 -14.19 -4.87 4.79
C PHE A 219 -14.02 -6.03 3.79
N THR A 220 -14.09 -7.29 4.22
CA THR A 220 -13.96 -8.46 3.33
C THR A 220 -15.12 -8.54 2.34
N GLN A 221 -16.26 -7.94 2.66
CA GLN A 221 -17.44 -7.84 1.81
C GLN A 221 -17.51 -6.50 1.04
N GLY A 222 -16.53 -5.62 1.25
CA GLY A 222 -16.46 -4.33 0.57
C GLY A 222 -15.69 -4.41 -0.74
N LYS A 223 -15.92 -3.41 -1.60
CA LYS A 223 -15.16 -3.20 -2.83
C LYS A 223 -15.08 -1.72 -3.16
N ASN A 224 -14.19 -1.37 -4.08
CA ASN A 224 -14.13 -0.02 -4.63
C ASN A 224 -15.49 0.36 -5.25
N GLN A 225 -15.96 1.56 -4.97
CA GLN A 225 -17.25 2.12 -5.40
C GLN A 225 -17.07 3.39 -6.24
N GLN A 226 -16.03 3.46 -7.04
CA GLN A 226 -15.63 4.69 -7.75
C GLN A 226 -16.71 5.27 -8.67
N THR A 227 -17.61 4.42 -9.17
CA THR A 227 -18.71 4.82 -10.05
C THR A 227 -19.69 5.83 -9.43
N ILE A 228 -19.71 5.94 -8.09
CA ILE A 228 -20.57 6.90 -7.38
C ILE A 228 -20.26 8.36 -7.67
N PHE A 229 -19.09 8.65 -8.23
CA PHE A 229 -18.68 10.02 -8.57
C PHE A 229 -18.91 10.39 -10.03
N GLY A 230 -19.44 9.47 -10.83
CA GLY A 230 -19.48 9.65 -12.29
C GLY A 230 -18.06 9.62 -12.89
N ASN A 231 -17.85 10.40 -13.94
CA ASN A 231 -16.58 10.43 -14.66
C ASN A 231 -15.66 11.52 -14.09
N ILE A 232 -14.58 11.12 -13.42
CA ILE A 232 -13.56 12.03 -12.88
C ILE A 232 -12.23 11.72 -13.57
N PRO A 233 -11.52 12.74 -14.14
CA PRO A 233 -10.18 12.54 -14.67
C PRO A 233 -9.21 12.01 -13.60
N LEU A 234 -8.41 11.01 -13.95
CA LEU A 234 -7.44 10.35 -13.04
C LEU A 234 -6.33 11.29 -12.57
N GLU A 235 -6.01 12.31 -13.34
CA GLU A 235 -4.96 13.30 -13.07
C GLU A 235 -5.41 14.36 -12.04
N ASN A 236 -6.65 14.30 -11.59
CA ASN A 236 -7.15 15.25 -10.62
C ASN A 236 -6.54 14.97 -9.24
N LYS A 237 -5.71 15.89 -8.72
CA LYS A 237 -5.13 15.81 -7.37
C LYS A 237 -6.17 15.72 -6.25
N ASN A 238 -7.41 16.16 -6.50
CA ASN A 238 -8.55 15.99 -5.61
C ASN A 238 -9.40 14.77 -5.98
N TYR A 239 -8.77 13.73 -6.49
CA TYR A 239 -9.44 12.51 -6.90
C TYR A 239 -10.04 11.79 -5.66
N PRO A 240 -11.36 11.77 -5.50
CA PRO A 240 -11.98 11.09 -4.37
C PRO A 240 -11.96 9.59 -4.59
N VAL A 241 -11.96 8.84 -3.51
CA VAL A 241 -12.09 7.38 -3.57
C VAL A 241 -13.19 6.92 -2.65
N ALA A 242 -13.84 5.82 -3.03
CA ALA A 242 -14.92 5.24 -2.26
C ALA A 242 -14.80 3.72 -2.17
N PHE A 243 -15.15 3.20 -0.99
CA PHE A 243 -15.15 1.78 -0.68
C PHE A 243 -16.39 1.41 0.12
N GLY A 244 -16.97 0.28 -0.14
CA GLY A 244 -18.14 -0.18 0.61
C GLY A 244 -18.89 -1.31 -0.05
N ASN A 245 -20.06 -1.58 0.50
CA ASN A 245 -21.01 -2.59 0.03
C ASN A 245 -22.45 -2.10 0.20
N LYS A 246 -23.42 -3.02 0.30
CA LYS A 246 -24.84 -2.67 0.49
C LYS A 246 -25.19 -2.16 1.89
N ASP A 247 -24.30 -2.32 2.87
CA ASP A 247 -24.53 -1.95 4.27
C ASP A 247 -23.86 -0.63 4.65
N TYR A 248 -22.74 -0.29 4.02
CA TYR A 248 -21.98 0.92 4.29
C TYR A 248 -21.25 1.47 3.05
N LEU A 249 -20.96 2.75 3.08
CA LEU A 249 -20.16 3.45 2.08
C LEU A 249 -19.19 4.41 2.79
N LEU A 250 -17.90 4.23 2.54
CA LEU A 250 -16.82 5.09 3.00
C LEU A 250 -16.32 5.92 1.81
N VAL A 251 -16.20 7.23 2.00
CA VAL A 251 -15.76 8.15 0.95
C VAL A 251 -14.65 9.05 1.51
N TYR A 252 -13.57 9.18 0.76
CA TYR A 252 -12.47 10.07 1.10
C TYR A 252 -12.34 11.20 0.08
N PHE A 253 -12.30 12.43 0.59
CA PHE A 253 -12.08 13.65 -0.19
C PHE A 253 -10.72 14.23 0.19
N PRO A 254 -9.71 14.09 -0.64
CA PRO A 254 -8.33 14.48 -0.30
C PRO A 254 -8.19 15.95 0.04
N GLN A 255 -8.80 16.83 -0.77
CA GLN A 255 -8.71 18.28 -0.60
C GLN A 255 -10.05 18.91 -0.18
N GLY A 256 -11.00 18.10 0.27
CA GLY A 256 -12.33 18.56 0.61
C GLY A 256 -13.11 19.09 -0.60
N GLY A 257 -13.93 20.13 -0.34
CA GLY A 257 -14.77 20.76 -1.36
C GLY A 257 -16.17 20.17 -1.45
N GLU A 258 -16.87 20.52 -2.52
CA GLU A 258 -18.25 20.14 -2.77
C GLU A 258 -18.30 19.11 -3.91
N ARG A 259 -19.16 18.09 -3.75
CA ARG A 259 -19.30 17.03 -4.76
C ARG A 259 -20.66 16.35 -4.71
N THR A 260 -21.19 16.09 -5.89
CA THR A 260 -22.37 15.21 -6.06
C THR A 260 -21.93 13.75 -5.96
N ILE A 261 -22.66 12.97 -5.18
CA ILE A 261 -22.47 11.53 -5.01
C ILE A 261 -23.74 10.82 -5.44
N TYR A 262 -23.60 9.84 -6.32
CA TYR A 262 -24.68 8.92 -6.71
C TYR A 262 -24.61 7.71 -5.78
N LEU A 263 -25.49 7.64 -4.79
CA LEU A 263 -25.48 6.57 -3.81
C LEU A 263 -25.86 5.22 -4.46
N PRO A 264 -25.09 4.17 -4.23
CA PRO A 264 -25.44 2.85 -4.76
C PRO A 264 -26.69 2.31 -4.08
N SER A 265 -27.30 1.28 -4.67
CA SER A 265 -28.39 0.55 -4.04
C SER A 265 -27.93 -0.04 -2.69
N MET A 266 -28.47 0.47 -1.60
CA MET A 266 -28.17 0.04 -0.24
C MET A 266 -29.35 -0.69 0.38
N LYS A 267 -29.11 -1.57 1.37
CA LYS A 267 -30.17 -2.31 2.07
C LYS A 267 -31.16 -1.38 2.77
N ALA A 268 -30.66 -0.30 3.36
CA ALA A 268 -31.50 0.65 4.10
C ALA A 268 -31.94 1.80 3.19
N SER A 269 -33.25 2.09 3.17
CA SER A 269 -33.80 3.25 2.49
C SER A 269 -33.40 4.57 3.17
N LYS A 270 -33.28 4.59 4.50
CA LYS A 270 -32.81 5.76 5.26
C LYS A 270 -31.35 5.58 5.63
N ARG A 271 -30.51 6.52 5.24
CA ARG A 271 -29.06 6.51 5.41
C ARG A 271 -28.63 7.63 6.32
N SER A 272 -27.65 7.38 7.19
CA SER A 272 -27.06 8.38 8.08
C SER A 272 -25.66 8.74 7.58
N LEU A 273 -25.45 10.00 7.24
CA LEU A 273 -24.20 10.55 6.80
C LEU A 273 -23.43 11.14 7.98
N LYS A 274 -22.13 10.85 8.03
CA LYS A 274 -21.25 11.36 9.07
C LYS A 274 -19.93 11.80 8.44
N TRP A 275 -19.35 12.86 8.98
CA TRP A 275 -17.99 13.27 8.67
C TRP A 275 -17.02 12.70 9.68
N MET A 276 -15.90 12.18 9.23
CA MET A 276 -14.75 11.85 10.06
C MET A 276 -13.57 12.73 9.67
N ASN A 277 -12.98 13.39 10.66
CA ASN A 277 -11.72 14.09 10.46
C ASN A 277 -10.57 13.06 10.52
N PRO A 278 -9.83 12.82 9.41
CA PRO A 278 -8.82 11.79 9.37
C PRO A 278 -7.57 12.11 10.22
N ARG A 279 -7.37 13.37 10.66
CA ARG A 279 -6.23 13.79 11.49
C ARG A 279 -6.40 13.46 12.97
N ASN A 280 -7.63 13.27 13.44
CA ASN A 280 -7.90 13.04 14.87
C ASN A 280 -9.01 12.02 15.14
N GLY A 281 -9.58 11.43 14.10
CA GLY A 281 -10.62 10.42 14.19
C GLY A 281 -11.99 10.92 14.69
N ARG A 282 -12.17 12.25 14.88
CA ARG A 282 -13.44 12.81 15.36
C ARG A 282 -14.53 12.61 14.32
N ILE A 283 -15.64 12.02 14.76
CA ILE A 283 -16.83 11.80 13.92
C ILE A 283 -17.91 12.77 14.32
N THR A 284 -18.51 13.44 13.34
CA THR A 284 -19.63 14.35 13.51
C THR A 284 -20.80 13.91 12.62
N PHE A 285 -22.00 14.01 13.15
CA PHE A 285 -23.21 13.78 12.37
C PHE A 285 -23.37 14.90 11.33
N HIS A 286 -23.75 14.52 10.11
CA HIS A 286 -24.06 15.48 9.05
C HIS A 286 -25.56 15.55 8.80
N GLN A 287 -26.14 14.48 8.25
CA GLN A 287 -27.57 14.43 7.93
C GLN A 287 -28.08 13.00 7.75
N ASN A 288 -29.40 12.84 7.75
CA ASN A 288 -30.04 11.65 7.22
C ASN A 288 -30.56 11.93 5.80
N THR A 289 -30.59 10.91 4.97
CA THR A 289 -31.14 11.00 3.61
C THR A 289 -31.84 9.73 3.18
N THR A 290 -32.82 9.88 2.31
CA THR A 290 -33.42 8.78 1.52
C THR A 290 -33.13 8.95 0.02
N ALA A 291 -32.48 10.05 -0.36
CA ALA A 291 -32.18 10.36 -1.75
C ALA A 291 -31.06 9.47 -2.32
N ASP A 292 -31.17 9.11 -3.58
CA ASP A 292 -30.16 8.34 -4.30
C ASP A 292 -29.04 9.22 -4.88
N THR A 293 -29.23 10.53 -4.88
CA THR A 293 -28.21 11.52 -5.27
C THR A 293 -28.13 12.59 -4.20
N ILE A 294 -26.94 12.87 -3.73
CA ILE A 294 -26.70 13.88 -2.70
C ILE A 294 -25.55 14.81 -3.09
N LEU A 295 -25.70 16.08 -2.75
CA LEU A 295 -24.61 17.03 -2.76
C LEU A 295 -24.00 17.06 -1.35
N VAL A 296 -22.70 16.81 -1.25
CA VAL A 296 -21.97 16.89 0.01
C VAL A 296 -20.90 17.98 -0.08
N SER A 297 -20.76 18.73 1.01
CA SER A 297 -19.72 19.73 1.14
C SER A 297 -18.88 19.39 2.38
N SER A 298 -17.56 19.22 2.18
CA SER A 298 -16.69 18.86 3.30
C SER A 298 -16.61 20.01 4.31
N PRO A 299 -16.55 19.71 5.62
CA PRO A 299 -16.50 20.73 6.66
C PRO A 299 -15.16 21.49 6.71
N THR A 300 -14.12 20.96 6.05
CA THR A 300 -12.80 21.56 5.98
C THR A 300 -12.23 21.46 4.56
N LYS A 301 -11.40 22.43 4.19
CA LYS A 301 -10.51 22.29 3.04
C LYS A 301 -9.41 21.31 3.43
N GLY A 302 -9.02 20.41 2.50
CA GLY A 302 -7.93 19.45 2.72
C GLY A 302 -6.60 20.16 3.01
N LYS A 303 -5.74 19.57 3.71
CA LYS A 303 -4.46 19.73 4.39
C LYS A 303 -4.60 19.76 5.89
#